data_1e442cb854a389488445258043f02404
#
_entry.id   1e442cb854a389488445258043f02404
#
_cell.length_a   1.000
_cell.length_b   1.000
_cell.length_c   1.000
_cell.angle_alpha   90.00
_cell.angle_beta   90.00
_cell.angle_gamma   90.00
#
_symmetry.space_group_name_H-M   'P 1'
#
loop_
_entity.id
_entity.type
_entity.pdbx_description
1 polymer ?
#
loop_
_entity_poly.entity_id
_entity_poly.type
_entity_poly.pdbx_seq_one_letter_code
_entity_poly.pdbx_strand_id
1 'polypeptide(L)'
;MWLEFRRVLFRSEGFGSRWIGLNIPWGKYGIHGTNRPSSIGANVSGGCVRMRNSDVEDLYDRVGIGSAVVITNGYYGPFGNGLRNLRPGDRGADVLEVQKRLKILGYYDSALDGIYGESMKKSLIKFLKDKNIPLTDEISGNIYEKLGIILMD
;
A
#
# COMPACT_ATOMS: atom_id res chain seq x y z
N MET A 1 -11.98 -6.68 9.89
CA MET A 1 -10.79 -7.18 9.15
C MET A 1 -10.87 -6.64 7.73
N TRP A 2 -9.88 -5.88 7.32
CA TRP A 2 -9.83 -5.34 5.98
C TRP A 2 -9.03 -6.29 5.09
N LEU A 3 -9.48 -6.43 3.84
CA LEU A 3 -8.89 -7.33 2.85
C LEU A 3 -8.40 -6.50 1.68
N GLU A 4 -7.10 -6.54 1.43
CA GLU A 4 -6.53 -5.95 0.23
C GLU A 4 -6.42 -7.02 -0.86
N PHE A 5 -7.21 -6.85 -1.92
CA PHE A 5 -7.18 -7.76 -3.05
C PHE A 5 -6.06 -7.37 -4.01
N ARG A 6 -5.13 -8.27 -4.21
CA ARG A 6 -4.04 -8.17 -5.17
C ARG A 6 -4.10 -9.34 -6.14
N ARG A 7 -3.30 -9.28 -7.16
CA ARG A 7 -3.16 -10.36 -8.12
C ARG A 7 -1.71 -10.66 -8.37
N VAL A 8 -1.42 -11.89 -8.70
CA VAL A 8 -0.10 -12.28 -9.21
C VAL A 8 0.08 -11.64 -10.58
N LEU A 9 1.08 -10.76 -10.70
CA LEU A 9 1.37 -10.01 -11.91
C LEU A 9 2.35 -10.77 -12.83
N PHE A 10 3.39 -11.35 -12.23
CA PHE A 10 4.38 -12.15 -12.96
C PHE A 10 5.06 -13.15 -12.03
N ARG A 11 5.77 -14.10 -12.62
CA ARG A 11 6.52 -15.13 -11.92
C ARG A 11 7.92 -15.23 -12.51
N SER A 12 8.93 -15.41 -11.68
CA SER A 12 10.30 -15.62 -12.13
C SER A 12 11.11 -16.47 -11.15
N GLU A 13 12.22 -16.97 -11.60
CA GLU A 13 13.24 -17.55 -10.74
C GLU A 13 14.15 -16.44 -10.19
N GLY A 14 14.71 -16.63 -9.01
CA GLY A 14 15.55 -15.65 -8.32
C GLY A 14 14.96 -15.18 -7.00
N PHE A 15 15.65 -14.33 -6.28
CA PHE A 15 15.32 -13.89 -4.92
C PHE A 15 15.11 -15.08 -3.96
N GLY A 16 16.16 -15.82 -3.69
CA GLY A 16 16.08 -17.17 -3.18
C GLY A 16 15.88 -18.12 -4.35
N SER A 17 14.84 -18.95 -4.34
CA SER A 17 14.56 -19.88 -5.43
C SER A 17 13.45 -19.44 -6.37
N ARG A 18 12.47 -18.67 -5.90
CA ARG A 18 11.31 -18.23 -6.69
C ARG A 18 10.83 -16.85 -6.26
N TRP A 19 10.23 -16.14 -7.23
CA TRP A 19 9.57 -14.84 -7.04
C TRP A 19 8.17 -14.85 -7.62
N ILE A 20 7.19 -14.43 -6.82
CA ILE A 20 5.80 -14.23 -7.21
C ILE A 20 5.49 -12.75 -7.06
N GLY A 21 5.53 -12.01 -8.16
CA GLY A 21 5.30 -10.56 -8.19
C GLY A 21 3.84 -10.19 -8.03
N LEU A 22 3.55 -9.19 -7.21
CA LEU A 22 2.21 -8.70 -6.94
C LEU A 22 1.94 -7.36 -7.64
N ASN A 23 0.71 -7.10 -8.03
CA ASN A 23 0.28 -5.85 -8.65
C ASN A 23 0.06 -4.75 -7.61
N ILE A 24 1.12 -4.27 -7.01
CA ILE A 24 1.09 -3.19 -6.02
C ILE A 24 1.54 -1.90 -6.71
N PRO A 25 0.69 -0.85 -6.81
CA PRO A 25 0.96 0.29 -7.67
C PRO A 25 2.08 1.22 -7.19
N TRP A 26 2.42 1.20 -5.90
CA TRP A 26 3.46 2.08 -5.33
C TRP A 26 4.85 1.44 -5.23
N GLY A 27 5.06 0.27 -5.80
CA GLY A 27 6.38 -0.37 -5.78
C GLY A 27 6.37 -1.78 -6.33
N LYS A 28 7.56 -2.37 -6.39
CA LYS A 28 7.76 -3.76 -6.78
C LYS A 28 7.77 -4.63 -5.53
N TYR A 29 6.69 -5.33 -5.30
CA TYR A 29 6.51 -6.21 -4.15
C TYR A 29 6.12 -7.60 -4.60
N GLY A 30 6.45 -8.58 -3.79
CA GLY A 30 6.12 -9.97 -4.09
C GLY A 30 6.33 -10.89 -2.90
N ILE A 31 6.07 -12.16 -3.17
CA ILE A 31 6.34 -13.28 -2.29
C ILE A 31 7.55 -14.01 -2.86
N HIS A 32 8.57 -14.26 -2.06
CA HIS A 32 9.80 -14.87 -2.55
C HIS A 32 10.50 -15.76 -1.52
N GLY A 33 11.37 -16.62 -1.99
CA GLY A 33 12.24 -17.44 -1.15
C GLY A 33 13.36 -16.64 -0.51
N THR A 34 14.00 -17.20 0.49
CA THR A 34 15.19 -16.62 1.12
C THR A 34 16.24 -17.67 1.45
N ASN A 35 17.50 -17.31 1.23
CA ASN A 35 18.66 -18.09 1.68
C ASN A 35 19.02 -17.82 3.16
N ARG A 36 18.23 -16.95 3.82
CA ARG A 36 18.36 -16.63 5.25
C ARG A 36 17.03 -16.90 5.97
N PRO A 37 16.71 -18.18 6.28
CA PRO A 37 15.42 -18.54 6.91
C PRO A 37 15.14 -17.81 8.23
N SER A 38 16.19 -17.46 8.99
CA SER A 38 16.06 -16.68 10.24
C SER A 38 15.50 -15.27 10.03
N SER A 39 15.46 -14.76 8.78
CA SER A 39 14.87 -13.47 8.45
C SER A 39 13.36 -13.51 8.20
N ILE A 40 12.76 -14.70 8.18
CA ILE A 40 11.31 -14.89 8.01
C ILE A 40 10.60 -14.40 9.26
N GLY A 41 9.56 -13.55 9.07
CA GLY A 41 8.83 -12.93 10.18
C GLY A 41 9.50 -11.68 10.76
N ALA A 42 10.75 -11.39 10.41
CA ALA A 42 11.42 -10.17 10.82
C ALA A 42 11.07 -9.00 9.86
N ASN A 43 10.90 -7.81 10.42
CA ASN A 43 10.61 -6.58 9.64
C ASN A 43 11.91 -6.01 9.03
N VAL A 44 12.55 -6.78 8.17
CA VAL A 44 13.84 -6.43 7.53
C VAL A 44 13.76 -6.34 6.00
N SER A 45 12.55 -6.41 5.44
CA SER A 45 12.31 -6.19 4.00
C SER A 45 11.61 -4.86 3.77
N GLY A 46 11.78 -4.29 2.61
CA GLY A 46 11.05 -3.09 2.18
C GLY A 46 9.57 -3.35 1.84
N GLY A 47 8.98 -4.47 2.30
CA GLY A 47 7.57 -4.81 2.08
C GLY A 47 7.30 -6.13 1.36
N CYS A 48 8.33 -6.88 0.95
CA CYS A 48 8.16 -8.21 0.38
C CYS A 48 7.93 -9.27 1.46
N VAL A 49 7.10 -10.26 1.13
CA VAL A 49 6.86 -11.43 1.99
C VAL A 49 7.90 -12.50 1.71
N ARG A 50 8.61 -12.94 2.74
CA ARG A 50 9.62 -14.00 2.64
C ARG A 50 9.07 -15.33 3.09
N MET A 51 9.45 -16.36 2.35
CA MET A 51 9.15 -17.77 2.64
C MET A 51 10.44 -18.58 2.60
N ARG A 52 10.39 -19.78 3.17
CA ARG A 52 11.44 -20.77 2.90
C ARG A 52 11.44 -21.12 1.41
N ASN A 53 12.60 -21.46 0.86
CA ASN A 53 12.69 -21.80 -0.56
C ASN A 53 11.77 -22.99 -0.93
N SER A 54 11.71 -24.04 -0.12
CA SER A 54 10.81 -25.18 -0.34
C SER A 54 9.34 -24.77 -0.39
N ASP A 55 8.94 -23.85 0.48
CA ASP A 55 7.54 -23.44 0.59
C ASP A 55 7.12 -22.53 -0.57
N VAL A 56 7.99 -21.61 -0.99
CA VAL A 56 7.69 -20.76 -2.14
C VAL A 56 7.73 -21.53 -3.46
N GLU A 57 8.54 -22.56 -3.57
CA GLU A 57 8.56 -23.47 -4.72
C GLU A 57 7.22 -24.20 -4.85
N ASP A 58 6.72 -24.79 -3.77
CA ASP A 58 5.40 -25.44 -3.75
C ASP A 58 4.27 -24.44 -4.07
N LEU A 59 4.32 -23.25 -3.49
CA LEU A 59 3.36 -22.19 -3.79
C LEU A 59 3.43 -21.75 -5.26
N TYR A 60 4.63 -21.59 -5.79
CA TYR A 60 4.87 -21.17 -7.16
C TYR A 60 4.23 -22.12 -8.19
N ASP A 61 4.27 -23.41 -7.93
CA ASP A 61 3.68 -24.43 -8.80
C ASP A 61 2.14 -24.43 -8.76
N ARG A 62 1.56 -23.95 -7.64
CA ARG A 62 0.10 -23.91 -7.44
C ARG A 62 -0.58 -22.64 -7.90
N VAL A 63 0.14 -21.53 -8.04
CA VAL A 63 -0.45 -20.24 -8.38
C VAL A 63 -0.04 -19.79 -9.78
N GLY A 64 -0.98 -19.26 -10.54
CA GLY A 64 -0.75 -18.69 -11.86
C GLY A 64 -0.80 -17.17 -11.87
N ILE A 65 -0.40 -16.57 -12.99
CA ILE A 65 -0.62 -15.13 -13.22
C ILE A 65 -2.12 -14.85 -13.15
N GLY A 66 -2.50 -13.79 -12.45
CA GLY A 66 -3.90 -13.41 -12.21
C GLY A 66 -4.53 -14.04 -10.98
N SER A 67 -3.86 -15.00 -10.30
CA SER A 67 -4.34 -15.55 -9.03
C SER A 67 -4.61 -14.44 -8.02
N ALA A 68 -5.74 -14.53 -7.34
CA ALA A 68 -6.10 -13.58 -6.30
C ALA A 68 -5.22 -13.77 -5.06
N VAL A 69 -4.70 -12.67 -4.55
CA VAL A 69 -3.93 -12.63 -3.30
C VAL A 69 -4.64 -11.69 -2.34
N VAL A 70 -4.93 -12.16 -1.15
CA VAL A 70 -5.59 -11.38 -0.11
C VAL A 70 -4.56 -11.06 0.97
N ILE A 71 -4.29 -9.78 1.17
CA ILE A 71 -3.40 -9.29 2.21
C ILE A 71 -4.25 -8.70 3.32
N THR A 72 -4.07 -9.19 4.54
CA THR A 72 -4.74 -8.68 5.73
C THR A 72 -3.72 -7.90 6.56
N ASN A 73 -4.05 -6.67 6.92
CA ASN A 73 -3.18 -5.83 7.72
C ASN A 73 -3.99 -5.08 8.78
N GLY A 74 -3.63 -5.22 10.03
CA GLY A 74 -4.18 -4.49 11.16
C GLY A 74 -5.72 -4.50 11.26
N TYR A 75 -6.25 -3.63 12.11
CA TYR A 75 -7.69 -3.50 12.35
C TYR A 75 -8.37 -2.49 11.42
N TYR A 76 -7.61 -1.53 10.88
CA TYR A 76 -8.13 -0.38 10.14
C TYR A 76 -7.83 -0.42 8.64
N GLY A 77 -7.72 -1.59 8.08
CA GLY A 77 -7.60 -1.78 6.64
C GLY A 77 -6.36 -1.13 6.03
N PRO A 78 -6.54 -0.20 5.08
CA PRO A 78 -5.42 0.48 4.42
C PRO A 78 -4.56 1.28 5.38
N PHE A 79 -5.07 1.60 6.55
CA PHE A 79 -4.39 2.36 7.59
C PHE A 79 -3.68 1.50 8.64
N GLY A 80 -3.70 0.18 8.48
CA GLY A 80 -3.01 -0.75 9.38
C GLY A 80 -3.53 -0.68 10.82
N ASN A 81 -2.68 -0.27 11.75
CA ASN A 81 -3.03 -0.14 13.16
C ASN A 81 -3.46 1.29 13.56
N GLY A 82 -3.55 2.21 12.60
CA GLY A 82 -3.98 3.58 12.86
C GLY A 82 -3.55 4.56 11.77
N LEU A 83 -4.02 5.79 11.89
CA LEU A 83 -3.67 6.87 10.98
C LEU A 83 -2.27 7.40 11.29
N ARG A 84 -1.35 7.25 10.37
CA ARG A 84 -0.05 7.91 10.43
C ARG A 84 -0.09 9.26 9.72
N ASN A 85 0.77 10.17 10.10
CA ASN A 85 0.96 11.40 9.34
C ASN A 85 1.58 11.07 7.97
N LEU A 86 0.96 11.57 6.90
CA LEU A 86 1.45 11.41 5.54
C LEU A 86 2.11 12.69 5.04
N ARG A 87 3.25 12.54 4.38
CA ARG A 87 4.06 13.64 3.83
C ARG A 87 4.45 13.35 2.37
N PRO A 88 4.81 14.37 1.58
CA PRO A 88 5.37 14.16 0.26
C PRO A 88 6.52 13.16 0.26
N GLY A 89 6.48 12.19 -0.67
CA GLY A 89 7.41 11.07 -0.74
C GLY A 89 6.91 9.78 -0.10
N ASP A 90 5.92 9.84 0.77
CA ASP A 90 5.30 8.64 1.35
C ASP A 90 4.58 7.82 0.29
N ARG A 91 4.50 6.51 0.55
CA ARG A 91 3.81 5.56 -0.33
C ARG A 91 3.18 4.44 0.48
N GLY A 92 2.09 3.90 -0.03
CA GLY A 92 1.38 2.81 0.62
C GLY A 92 -0.11 2.80 0.37
N ALA A 93 -0.79 1.84 1.00
CA ALA A 93 -2.23 1.67 0.89
C ALA A 93 -3.01 2.87 1.48
N ASP A 94 -2.49 3.45 2.54
CA ASP A 94 -3.04 4.65 3.18
C ASP A 94 -2.97 5.89 2.26
N VAL A 95 -1.85 6.09 1.56
CA VAL A 95 -1.72 7.13 0.54
C VAL A 95 -2.72 6.91 -0.59
N LEU A 96 -2.83 5.68 -1.09
CA LEU A 96 -3.80 5.32 -2.12
C LEU A 96 -5.24 5.64 -1.70
N GLU A 97 -5.58 5.36 -0.45
CA GLU A 97 -6.93 5.63 0.06
C GLU A 97 -7.23 7.13 0.13
N VAL A 98 -6.26 7.94 0.53
CA VAL A 98 -6.40 9.41 0.49
C VAL A 98 -6.52 9.91 -0.95
N GLN A 99 -5.75 9.38 -1.89
CA GLN A 99 -5.90 9.71 -3.32
C GLN A 99 -7.31 9.41 -3.83
N LYS A 100 -7.85 8.22 -3.51
CA LYS A 100 -9.23 7.86 -3.85
C LYS A 100 -10.25 8.83 -3.26
N ARG A 101 -10.07 9.22 -2.01
CA ARG A 101 -10.95 10.17 -1.33
C ARG A 101 -10.90 11.55 -1.98
N LEU A 102 -9.71 12.07 -2.25
CA LEU A 102 -9.54 13.36 -2.96
C LEU A 102 -10.13 13.30 -4.37
N LYS A 103 -10.05 12.16 -5.04
CA LYS A 103 -10.68 11.95 -6.36
C LYS A 103 -12.21 11.97 -6.28
N ILE A 104 -12.80 11.26 -5.30
CA ILE A 104 -14.26 11.28 -5.08
C ILE A 104 -14.74 12.68 -4.77
N LEU A 105 -13.99 13.47 -4.03
CA LEU A 105 -14.29 14.86 -3.69
C LEU A 105 -14.03 15.86 -4.84
N GLY A 106 -13.46 15.39 -5.96
CA GLY A 106 -13.22 16.22 -7.15
C GLY A 106 -11.93 17.04 -7.14
N TYR A 107 -10.99 16.73 -6.24
CA TYR A 107 -9.71 17.46 -6.13
C TYR A 107 -8.52 16.76 -6.80
N TYR A 108 -8.62 15.47 -7.08
CA TYR A 108 -7.54 14.66 -7.64
C TYR A 108 -7.96 13.98 -8.94
N ASP A 109 -7.22 14.19 -10.01
CA ASP A 109 -7.50 13.63 -11.34
C ASP A 109 -6.35 12.78 -11.91
N SER A 110 -5.26 12.68 -11.17
CA SER A 110 -4.08 11.91 -11.56
C SER A 110 -4.22 10.41 -11.24
N ALA A 111 -3.17 9.63 -11.52
CA ALA A 111 -3.14 8.20 -11.29
C ALA A 111 -3.29 7.84 -9.80
N LEU A 112 -4.05 6.80 -9.52
CA LEU A 112 -4.19 6.21 -8.19
C LEU A 112 -3.03 5.23 -7.95
N ASP A 113 -1.86 5.76 -7.69
CA ASP A 113 -0.60 5.02 -7.61
C ASP A 113 -0.11 4.76 -6.17
N GLY A 114 -0.79 5.35 -5.17
CA GLY A 114 -0.39 5.23 -3.77
C GLY A 114 0.92 5.92 -3.44
N ILE A 115 1.34 6.90 -4.24
CA ILE A 115 2.55 7.70 -4.03
C ILE A 115 2.15 9.15 -3.76
N TYR A 116 2.57 9.69 -2.62
CA TYR A 116 2.34 11.09 -2.28
C TYR A 116 3.32 11.98 -3.08
N GLY A 117 2.98 12.25 -4.34
CA GLY A 117 3.74 13.11 -5.25
C GLY A 117 3.18 14.53 -5.34
N GLU A 118 3.73 15.31 -6.26
CA GLU A 118 3.34 16.72 -6.48
C GLU A 118 1.86 16.90 -6.85
N SER A 119 1.29 15.97 -7.63
CA SER A 119 -0.14 16.03 -8.00
C SER A 119 -1.04 15.92 -6.78
N MET A 120 -0.72 15.01 -5.87
CA MET A 120 -1.47 14.83 -4.64
C MET A 120 -1.30 16.04 -3.70
N LYS A 121 -0.08 16.59 -3.59
CA LYS A 121 0.18 17.80 -2.80
C LYS A 121 -0.66 18.98 -3.30
N LYS A 122 -0.67 19.23 -4.60
CA LYS A 122 -1.49 20.30 -5.21
C LYS A 122 -2.98 20.09 -4.93
N SER A 123 -3.47 18.89 -5.04
CA SER A 123 -4.86 18.53 -4.75
C SER A 123 -5.22 18.75 -3.29
N LEU A 124 -4.34 18.36 -2.37
CA LEU A 124 -4.50 18.63 -0.94
C LEU A 124 -4.58 20.13 -0.65
N ILE A 125 -3.66 20.92 -1.18
CA ILE A 125 -3.65 22.39 -0.99
C ILE A 125 -4.93 23.00 -1.48
N LYS A 126 -5.43 22.60 -2.65
CA LYS A 126 -6.72 23.06 -3.18
C LYS A 126 -7.88 22.71 -2.25
N PHE A 127 -7.94 21.47 -1.79
CA PHE A 127 -8.93 21.00 -0.82
C PHE A 127 -8.90 21.84 0.48
N LEU A 128 -7.71 22.06 1.04
CA LEU A 128 -7.55 22.84 2.27
C LEU A 128 -8.02 24.29 2.09
N LYS A 129 -7.68 24.92 0.96
CA LYS A 129 -8.17 26.27 0.63
C LYS A 129 -9.69 26.34 0.58
N ASP A 130 -10.31 25.42 -0.16
CA ASP A 130 -11.76 25.40 -0.34
C ASP A 130 -12.51 25.14 0.97
N LYS A 131 -11.87 24.46 1.91
CA LYS A 131 -12.43 24.15 3.24
C LYS A 131 -12.04 25.17 4.32
N ASN A 132 -11.28 26.22 3.97
CA ASN A 132 -10.74 27.21 4.91
C ASN A 132 -9.93 26.57 6.06
N ILE A 133 -9.13 25.57 5.71
CA ILE A 133 -8.21 24.87 6.63
C ILE A 133 -6.80 25.44 6.42
N PRO A 134 -6.00 25.62 7.47
CA PRO A 134 -4.61 26.06 7.35
C PRO A 134 -3.82 25.19 6.37
N LEU A 135 -3.04 25.83 5.49
CA LEU A 135 -2.30 25.13 4.44
C LEU A 135 -1.13 24.36 5.02
N THR A 136 -1.04 23.10 4.65
CA THR A 136 0.04 22.19 4.99
C THR A 136 0.18 21.12 3.90
N ASP A 137 1.33 20.51 3.79
CA ASP A 137 1.54 19.32 2.96
C ASP A 137 1.55 18.02 3.77
N GLU A 138 1.36 18.11 5.08
CA GLU A 138 1.20 16.97 5.96
C GLU A 138 -0.27 16.65 6.21
N ILE A 139 -0.66 15.40 6.00
CA ILE A 139 -1.99 14.90 6.34
C ILE A 139 -1.93 14.27 7.72
N SER A 140 -2.61 14.90 8.66
CA SER A 140 -2.70 14.46 10.06
C SER A 140 -4.16 14.24 10.48
N GLY A 141 -4.42 13.91 11.73
CA GLY A 141 -5.71 13.47 12.24
C GLY A 141 -6.91 14.34 11.84
N ASN A 142 -6.82 15.66 12.02
CA ASN A 142 -7.89 16.59 11.67
C ASN A 142 -8.16 16.66 10.15
N ILE A 143 -7.15 16.51 9.33
CA ILE A 143 -7.29 16.50 7.87
C ILE A 143 -7.93 15.19 7.41
N TYR A 144 -7.58 14.06 8.01
CA TYR A 144 -8.27 12.80 7.76
C TYR A 144 -9.77 12.91 8.00
N GLU A 145 -10.18 13.49 9.13
CA GLU A 145 -11.61 13.72 9.44
C GLU A 145 -12.28 14.59 8.37
N LYS A 146 -11.64 15.68 7.94
CA LYS A 146 -12.17 16.55 6.88
C LYS A 146 -12.28 15.85 5.54
N LEU A 147 -11.43 14.88 5.27
CA LEU A 147 -11.53 13.99 4.11
C LEU A 147 -12.62 12.92 4.27
N GLY A 148 -13.26 12.82 5.45
CA GLY A 148 -14.24 11.81 5.76
C GLY A 148 -13.62 10.43 6.05
N ILE A 149 -12.36 10.40 6.47
CA ILE A 149 -11.66 9.18 6.88
C ILE A 149 -11.66 9.14 8.40
N ILE A 150 -12.52 8.30 8.96
CA ILE A 150 -12.70 8.14 10.40
C ILE A 150 -12.47 6.66 10.73
N LEU A 151 -11.60 6.39 11.69
CA LEU A 151 -11.47 5.05 12.26
C LEU A 151 -12.56 4.88 13.32
N MET A 152 -13.33 3.81 13.21
CA MET A 152 -14.33 3.44 14.22
C MET A 152 -13.77 2.30 15.06
N ASP A 153 -13.80 2.46 16.36
CA ASP A 153 -13.42 1.44 17.35
C ASP A 153 -14.49 0.33 17.43
#